data_14ebcf5c7c20861aee388d1cf04ae93e
#
_entry.id   14ebcf5c7c20861aee388d1cf04ae93e
#
_cell.length_a   1.000
_cell.length_b   1.000
_cell.length_c   1.000
_cell.angle_alpha   90.00
_cell.angle_beta   90.00
_cell.angle_gamma   90.00
#
_symmetry.space_group_name_H-M   'P 1'
#
loop_
_entity.id
_entity.type
_entity.pdbx_description
1 polymer ?
#
loop_
_entity_poly.entity_id
_entity_poly.type
_entity_poly.pdbx_seq_one_letter_code
_entity_poly.pdbx_strand_id
1 'polypeptide(L)'
;MQRYILALDQGTTSSRAILFGRDGSVGGHAQQPFQQYYPQPGWVEHDPNEIWESERAVAAQALRESGLGRAVAAIGITNQRETTILWDRATGEPIHNAIVWQCRRTADIADALREKRGVSELVAEKTGLHIDAYFSATKIKWLLDHVPGARERAERGEILFGTVETWLIWRLTGGKVHVTDYSNASRTMLFNIHTLSWDEELCALLDIPMNILPRPVSNSEVYGTVAEGIEGLEELAGVPICGAAGDQQAALFGQGCFTRGQAKNTYGTGCFTLMNVGGAPVRSRAGLVTTVGWSLNGETTYALEGSVFNAGSAIQWLRDELQVISTSHECDILAESVPDSGGIYLVPAFTGLGAPYWDMYARGCVVGITRGTTKAHFARAVLESIAYQVTDLMTAMRQDAGCEISLLRVDGGASVSDLMMQFQADLLRIPVDRPAMVETTAFGAASLAGLAAGVWKDLDELRALRCSERVFTPERAQYECEELYRGWKRAVGCAQGWVEKK
;
A
#
# COMPACT_ATOMS: atom_id res chain seq x y z
N MET A 1 -1.42 22.55 26.89
CA MET A 1 -0.42 21.56 26.55
C MET A 1 -0.55 21.25 25.07
N GLN A 2 0.56 21.16 24.34
CA GLN A 2 0.58 20.68 22.96
C GLN A 2 0.12 19.22 22.96
N ARG A 3 -0.82 18.87 22.05
CA ARG A 3 -1.32 17.51 21.92
C ARG A 3 -0.61 16.79 20.78
N TYR A 4 -0.24 15.54 20.98
CA TYR A 4 0.39 14.69 19.98
C TYR A 4 -0.53 13.54 19.60
N ILE A 5 -0.40 13.07 18.38
CA ILE A 5 -0.97 11.81 17.92
C ILE A 5 0.17 10.81 17.75
N LEU A 6 0.02 9.65 18.34
CA LEU A 6 0.93 8.52 18.11
C LEU A 6 0.44 7.74 16.88
N ALA A 7 1.25 7.69 15.83
CA ALA A 7 1.02 6.82 14.68
C ALA A 7 1.85 5.54 14.86
N LEU A 8 1.20 4.40 14.73
CA LEU A 8 1.79 3.07 14.63
C LEU A 8 1.76 2.65 13.15
N ASP A 9 2.93 2.40 12.57
CA ASP A 9 3.09 2.06 11.15
C ASP A 9 3.76 0.69 11.04
N GLN A 10 2.94 -0.34 10.93
CA GLN A 10 3.38 -1.72 10.81
C GLN A 10 3.58 -2.10 9.34
N GLY A 11 4.81 -1.93 8.85
CA GLY A 11 5.20 -2.29 7.49
C GLY A 11 5.47 -3.78 7.29
N THR A 12 5.87 -4.17 6.08
CA THR A 12 6.17 -5.58 5.76
C THR A 12 7.45 -6.07 6.44
N THR A 13 8.45 -5.20 6.63
CA THR A 13 9.77 -5.60 7.14
C THR A 13 10.18 -4.93 8.45
N SER A 14 9.42 -3.95 8.89
CA SER A 14 9.72 -3.18 10.10
C SER A 14 8.46 -2.56 10.70
N SER A 15 8.48 -2.36 12.00
CA SER A 15 7.50 -1.60 12.76
C SER A 15 8.05 -0.22 13.08
N ARG A 16 7.19 0.79 13.08
CA ARG A 16 7.54 2.19 13.29
C ARG A 16 6.50 2.90 14.16
N ALA A 17 6.94 3.73 15.07
CA ALA A 17 6.10 4.61 15.86
C ALA A 17 6.54 6.07 15.70
N ILE A 18 5.60 6.98 15.43
CA ILE A 18 5.90 8.40 15.21
C ILE A 18 4.89 9.25 15.98
N LEU A 19 5.39 10.24 16.70
CA LEU A 19 4.59 11.23 17.42
C LEU A 19 4.46 12.49 16.57
N PHE A 20 3.25 12.81 16.11
CA PHE A 20 2.96 14.02 15.35
C PHE A 20 2.32 15.07 16.23
N GLY A 21 2.89 16.27 16.22
CA GLY A 21 2.29 17.46 16.82
C GLY A 21 1.14 18.01 15.99
N ARG A 22 0.31 18.88 16.60
CA ARG A 22 -0.80 19.54 15.88
C ARG A 22 -0.35 20.35 14.65
N ASP A 23 0.87 20.85 14.67
CA ASP A 23 1.49 21.59 13.55
C ASP A 23 2.11 20.69 12.48
N GLY A 24 1.95 19.36 12.58
CA GLY A 24 2.53 18.38 11.69
C GLY A 24 3.99 18.04 11.98
N SER A 25 4.61 18.65 13.01
CA SER A 25 5.99 18.37 13.40
C SER A 25 6.13 16.96 14.00
N VAL A 26 7.30 16.33 13.79
CA VAL A 26 7.66 15.07 14.42
C VAL A 26 8.27 15.34 15.79
N GLY A 27 7.59 14.94 16.86
CA GLY A 27 8.03 15.08 18.25
C GLY A 27 8.93 13.95 18.74
N GLY A 28 8.85 12.79 18.11
CA GLY A 28 9.64 11.61 18.41
C GLY A 28 9.30 10.47 17.46
N HIS A 29 10.26 9.57 17.25
CA HIS A 29 10.05 8.39 16.40
C HIS A 29 10.97 7.25 16.82
N ALA A 30 10.56 6.02 16.51
CA ALA A 30 11.40 4.84 16.60
C ALA A 30 11.02 3.85 15.51
N GLN A 31 11.97 3.02 15.10
CA GLN A 31 11.76 1.99 14.09
C GLN A 31 12.66 0.80 14.40
N GLN A 32 12.12 -0.43 14.20
CA GLN A 32 12.95 -1.63 14.21
C GLN A 32 12.44 -2.65 13.20
N PRO A 33 13.35 -3.45 12.60
CA PRO A 33 12.96 -4.59 11.78
C PRO A 33 12.45 -5.72 12.65
N PHE A 34 11.68 -6.66 12.04
CA PHE A 34 11.29 -7.93 12.64
C PHE A 34 11.54 -9.09 11.67
N GLN A 35 11.51 -10.33 12.17
CA GLN A 35 11.93 -11.51 11.42
C GLN A 35 10.93 -11.84 10.30
N GLN A 36 11.45 -12.20 9.15
CA GLN A 36 10.70 -12.72 8.00
C GLN A 36 10.94 -14.23 7.90
N TYR A 37 9.88 -15.02 7.66
CA TYR A 37 9.96 -16.48 7.55
C TYR A 37 9.61 -16.93 6.14
N TYR A 38 10.42 -17.83 5.57
CA TYR A 38 10.26 -18.38 4.22
C TYR A 38 10.26 -19.92 4.27
N PRO A 39 9.18 -20.55 4.79
CA PRO A 39 9.17 -22.01 5.06
C PRO A 39 9.33 -22.86 3.80
N GLN A 40 8.83 -22.37 2.65
CA GLN A 40 8.92 -23.03 1.35
C GLN A 40 9.07 -21.99 0.24
N PRO A 41 9.53 -22.37 -0.97
CA PRO A 41 9.56 -21.47 -2.12
C PRO A 41 8.19 -20.81 -2.37
N GLY A 42 8.17 -19.48 -2.42
CA GLY A 42 6.94 -18.69 -2.60
C GLY A 42 6.06 -18.52 -1.35
N TRP A 43 6.45 -19.09 -0.22
CA TRP A 43 5.78 -18.90 1.06
C TRP A 43 6.44 -17.78 1.86
N VAL A 44 5.62 -16.91 2.44
CA VAL A 44 6.08 -15.80 3.29
C VAL A 44 5.18 -15.74 4.52
N GLU A 45 5.80 -15.72 5.70
CA GLU A 45 5.12 -15.68 6.99
C GLU A 45 5.76 -14.67 7.92
N HIS A 46 4.93 -14.17 8.85
CA HIS A 46 5.36 -13.41 10.02
C HIS A 46 4.82 -14.07 11.29
N ASP A 47 5.54 -13.98 12.40
CA ASP A 47 5.00 -14.31 13.71
C ASP A 47 4.14 -13.13 14.19
N PRO A 48 2.82 -13.32 14.45
CA PRO A 48 1.97 -12.23 14.95
C PRO A 48 2.41 -11.68 16.32
N ASN A 49 3.06 -12.49 17.12
CA ASN A 49 3.61 -12.03 18.41
C ASN A 49 4.83 -11.15 18.20
N GLU A 50 5.71 -11.45 17.24
CA GLU A 50 6.82 -10.55 16.86
C GLU A 50 6.31 -9.23 16.29
N ILE A 51 5.25 -9.25 15.46
CA ILE A 51 4.58 -8.02 14.99
C ILE A 51 4.14 -7.17 16.19
N TRP A 52 3.43 -7.77 17.14
CA TRP A 52 2.98 -7.06 18.34
C TRP A 52 4.13 -6.52 19.18
N GLU A 53 5.11 -7.36 19.49
CA GLU A 53 6.24 -6.98 20.34
C GLU A 53 7.11 -5.90 19.71
N SER A 54 7.35 -5.97 18.39
CA SER A 54 8.11 -4.95 17.70
C SER A 54 7.37 -3.61 17.66
N GLU A 55 6.05 -3.62 17.42
CA GLU A 55 5.23 -2.40 17.43
C GLU A 55 5.15 -1.78 18.83
N ARG A 56 4.92 -2.60 19.85
CA ARG A 56 4.94 -2.18 21.25
C ARG A 56 6.30 -1.58 21.65
N ALA A 57 7.39 -2.23 21.23
CA ALA A 57 8.76 -1.79 21.58
C ALA A 57 9.10 -0.44 20.94
N VAL A 58 8.76 -0.22 19.65
CA VAL A 58 9.03 1.07 19.01
C VAL A 58 8.13 2.18 19.57
N ALA A 59 6.87 1.87 19.92
CA ALA A 59 6.00 2.82 20.61
C ALA A 59 6.59 3.23 21.96
N ALA A 60 6.98 2.26 22.79
CA ALA A 60 7.61 2.50 24.09
C ALA A 60 8.92 3.29 23.95
N GLN A 61 9.74 3.00 22.94
CA GLN A 61 10.97 3.72 22.68
C GLN A 61 10.70 5.18 22.29
N ALA A 62 9.80 5.43 21.34
CA ALA A 62 9.45 6.79 20.89
C ALA A 62 8.91 7.65 22.07
N LEU A 63 8.07 7.05 22.92
CA LEU A 63 7.52 7.73 24.10
C LEU A 63 8.61 8.05 25.13
N ARG A 64 9.49 7.11 25.44
CA ARG A 64 10.58 7.28 26.42
C ARG A 64 11.58 8.33 25.95
N GLU A 65 12.01 8.28 24.69
CA GLU A 65 13.02 9.20 24.15
C GLU A 65 12.49 10.63 23.99
N SER A 66 11.20 10.78 23.64
CA SER A 66 10.57 12.11 23.53
C SER A 66 10.08 12.68 24.85
N GLY A 67 9.74 11.86 25.82
CA GLY A 67 9.09 12.28 27.08
C GLY A 67 7.64 12.79 26.88
N LEU A 68 6.98 12.47 25.73
CA LEU A 68 5.70 13.02 25.33
C LEU A 68 4.50 12.10 25.63
N GLY A 69 4.69 10.97 26.32
CA GLY A 69 3.64 9.97 26.54
C GLY A 69 2.33 10.54 27.09
N ARG A 70 2.42 11.40 28.12
CA ARG A 70 1.24 12.05 28.72
C ARG A 70 0.58 13.11 27.85
N ALA A 71 1.22 13.51 26.74
CA ALA A 71 0.67 14.48 25.80
C ALA A 71 -0.01 13.81 24.61
N VAL A 72 0.02 12.47 24.51
CA VAL A 72 -0.66 11.71 23.46
C VAL A 72 -2.18 11.81 23.66
N ALA A 73 -2.86 12.33 22.64
CA ALA A 73 -4.29 12.52 22.64
C ALA A 73 -5.06 11.34 22.02
N ALA A 74 -4.44 10.66 21.07
CA ALA A 74 -5.02 9.49 20.40
C ALA A 74 -3.94 8.69 19.65
N ILE A 75 -4.31 7.48 19.26
CA ILE A 75 -3.48 6.56 18.46
C ILE A 75 -4.14 6.34 17.11
N GLY A 76 -3.32 6.44 16.04
CA GLY A 76 -3.66 6.03 14.68
C GLY A 76 -2.79 4.84 14.26
N ILE A 77 -3.36 3.91 13.50
CA ILE A 77 -2.70 2.68 13.05
C ILE A 77 -2.72 2.61 11.53
N THR A 78 -1.57 2.31 10.93
CA THR A 78 -1.49 1.91 9.54
C THR A 78 -0.67 0.63 9.42
N ASN A 79 -0.92 -0.16 8.38
CA ASN A 79 -0.37 -1.51 8.32
C ASN A 79 -0.17 -1.98 6.89
N GLN A 80 0.75 -2.94 6.70
CA GLN A 80 0.78 -3.80 5.54
C GLN A 80 -0.58 -4.48 5.38
N ARG A 81 -1.17 -4.38 4.19
CA ARG A 81 -2.53 -4.88 3.94
C ARG A 81 -2.53 -6.40 3.68
N GLU A 82 -3.72 -7.01 3.67
CA GLU A 82 -4.02 -8.39 3.27
C GLU A 82 -3.33 -9.49 4.09
N THR A 83 -2.31 -9.16 4.87
CA THR A 83 -1.65 -10.12 5.78
C THR A 83 -2.67 -10.65 6.78
N THR A 84 -2.78 -11.97 6.86
CA THR A 84 -3.90 -12.67 7.49
C THR A 84 -3.47 -13.34 8.79
N ILE A 85 -4.15 -13.03 9.87
CA ILE A 85 -3.90 -13.57 11.21
C ILE A 85 -5.18 -14.24 11.73
N LEU A 86 -5.05 -15.46 12.26
CA LEU A 86 -6.10 -16.13 13.02
C LEU A 86 -5.58 -16.44 14.41
N TRP A 87 -6.40 -16.18 15.43
CA TRP A 87 -6.02 -16.42 16.83
C TRP A 87 -7.17 -16.95 17.67
N ASP A 88 -6.85 -17.61 18.74
CA ASP A 88 -7.81 -18.08 19.74
C ASP A 88 -8.44 -16.90 20.50
N ARG A 89 -9.76 -16.85 20.52
CA ARG A 89 -10.52 -15.75 21.13
C ARG A 89 -10.28 -15.63 22.64
N ALA A 90 -10.09 -16.76 23.35
CA ALA A 90 -10.00 -16.77 24.79
C ALA A 90 -8.58 -16.49 25.28
N THR A 91 -7.57 -17.02 24.61
CA THR A 91 -6.18 -16.89 25.02
C THR A 91 -5.45 -15.76 24.32
N GLY A 92 -5.89 -15.38 23.14
CA GLY A 92 -5.20 -14.42 22.26
C GLY A 92 -3.99 -15.00 21.54
N GLU A 93 -3.79 -16.32 21.62
CA GLU A 93 -2.65 -16.95 20.95
C GLU A 93 -2.94 -17.19 19.47
N PRO A 94 -2.04 -16.78 18.56
CA PRO A 94 -2.14 -17.11 17.15
C PRO A 94 -2.18 -18.63 16.95
N ILE A 95 -3.06 -19.11 16.06
CA ILE A 95 -3.15 -20.55 15.76
C ILE A 95 -2.11 -20.99 14.71
N HIS A 96 -1.49 -20.04 14.03
CA HIS A 96 -0.46 -20.21 13.00
C HIS A 96 0.24 -18.87 12.78
N ASN A 97 1.44 -18.88 12.16
CA ASN A 97 2.07 -17.67 11.66
C ASN A 97 1.14 -16.91 10.72
N ALA A 98 1.21 -15.60 10.72
CA ALA A 98 0.50 -14.75 9.76
C ALA A 98 0.93 -15.08 8.33
N ILE A 99 -0.03 -15.29 7.43
CA ILE A 99 0.26 -15.46 6.01
C ILE A 99 0.33 -14.07 5.36
N VAL A 100 1.53 -13.71 4.90
CA VAL A 100 1.83 -12.38 4.36
C VAL A 100 1.20 -12.19 2.99
N TRP A 101 0.87 -10.95 2.63
CA TRP A 101 0.30 -10.56 1.34
C TRP A 101 1.10 -11.05 0.11
N GLN A 102 2.42 -11.19 0.25
CA GLN A 102 3.33 -11.69 -0.80
C GLN A 102 3.26 -13.21 -1.02
N CYS A 103 2.69 -13.94 -0.04
CA CYS A 103 2.68 -15.40 -0.04
C CYS A 103 1.81 -15.97 -1.16
N ARG A 104 2.36 -16.94 -1.92
CA ARG A 104 1.67 -17.54 -3.06
C ARG A 104 1.09 -18.94 -2.79
N ARG A 105 1.11 -19.43 -1.52
CA ARG A 105 0.64 -20.77 -1.14
C ARG A 105 -0.82 -21.07 -1.47
N THR A 106 -1.63 -20.04 -1.66
CA THR A 106 -3.06 -20.15 -1.94
C THR A 106 -3.40 -19.88 -3.41
N ALA A 107 -2.40 -19.95 -4.30
CA ALA A 107 -2.61 -19.70 -5.73
C ALA A 107 -3.58 -20.73 -6.35
N ASP A 108 -3.50 -22.00 -5.94
CA ASP A 108 -4.40 -23.08 -6.35
C ASP A 108 -5.85 -22.84 -5.94
N ILE A 109 -6.08 -22.28 -4.75
CA ILE A 109 -7.42 -21.89 -4.29
C ILE A 109 -7.97 -20.77 -5.19
N ALA A 110 -7.14 -19.77 -5.51
CA ALA A 110 -7.51 -18.68 -6.39
C ALA A 110 -7.79 -19.17 -7.81
N ASP A 111 -6.99 -20.11 -8.34
CA ASP A 111 -7.20 -20.72 -9.65
C ASP A 111 -8.52 -21.49 -9.70
N ALA A 112 -8.79 -22.34 -8.72
CA ALA A 112 -10.05 -23.09 -8.61
C ALA A 112 -11.29 -22.19 -8.52
N LEU A 113 -11.16 -21.01 -7.92
CA LEU A 113 -12.25 -20.02 -7.90
C LEU A 113 -12.46 -19.37 -9.27
N ARG A 114 -11.37 -19.04 -9.99
CA ARG A 114 -11.43 -18.44 -11.34
C ARG A 114 -12.05 -19.39 -12.38
N GLU A 115 -11.89 -20.70 -12.21
CA GLU A 115 -12.49 -21.71 -13.08
C GLU A 115 -14.00 -21.81 -12.92
N LYS A 116 -14.56 -21.37 -11.79
CA LYS A 116 -16.00 -21.38 -11.57
C LYS A 116 -16.67 -20.27 -12.39
N ARG A 117 -17.61 -20.64 -13.25
CA ARG A 117 -18.32 -19.71 -14.12
C ARG A 117 -19.02 -18.59 -13.35
N GLY A 118 -18.74 -17.34 -13.71
CA GLY A 118 -19.38 -16.14 -13.15
C GLY A 118 -18.80 -15.69 -11.81
N VAL A 119 -17.86 -16.44 -11.20
CA VAL A 119 -17.32 -16.10 -9.88
C VAL A 119 -16.36 -14.92 -9.96
N SER A 120 -15.55 -14.82 -11.02
CA SER A 120 -14.66 -13.67 -11.21
C SER A 120 -15.42 -12.36 -11.36
N GLU A 121 -16.52 -12.36 -12.09
CA GLU A 121 -17.42 -11.21 -12.26
C GLU A 121 -18.09 -10.84 -10.94
N LEU A 122 -18.60 -11.83 -10.19
CA LEU A 122 -19.24 -11.65 -8.89
C LEU A 122 -18.27 -10.98 -7.88
N VAL A 123 -17.04 -11.51 -7.77
CA VAL A 123 -16.02 -10.96 -6.88
C VAL A 123 -15.66 -9.53 -7.30
N ALA A 124 -15.41 -9.31 -8.59
CA ALA A 124 -15.04 -7.98 -9.07
C ALA A 124 -16.17 -6.95 -8.87
N GLU A 125 -17.44 -7.35 -9.04
CA GLU A 125 -18.59 -6.47 -8.84
C GLU A 125 -18.75 -6.08 -7.38
N LYS A 126 -18.71 -7.05 -6.46
CA LYS A 126 -18.96 -6.82 -5.03
C LYS A 126 -17.80 -6.18 -4.30
N THR A 127 -16.57 -6.53 -4.68
CA THR A 127 -15.37 -6.14 -3.92
C THR A 127 -14.46 -5.15 -4.63
N GLY A 128 -14.61 -4.98 -5.93
CA GLY A 128 -13.66 -4.20 -6.76
C GLY A 128 -12.32 -4.90 -7.00
N LEU A 129 -12.15 -6.15 -6.55
CA LEU A 129 -10.91 -6.91 -6.60
C LEU A 129 -10.94 -7.98 -7.69
N HIS A 130 -9.75 -8.45 -8.08
CA HIS A 130 -9.60 -9.68 -8.84
C HIS A 130 -9.39 -10.86 -7.90
N ILE A 131 -9.72 -12.08 -8.34
CA ILE A 131 -9.39 -13.28 -7.57
C ILE A 131 -7.88 -13.51 -7.64
N ASP A 132 -7.20 -13.39 -6.52
CA ASP A 132 -5.75 -13.65 -6.40
C ASP A 132 -5.37 -14.09 -4.98
N ALA A 133 -4.29 -14.84 -4.86
CA ALA A 133 -3.67 -15.22 -3.59
C ALA A 133 -3.19 -14.01 -2.76
N TYR A 134 -3.11 -12.84 -3.37
CA TYR A 134 -2.76 -11.58 -2.73
C TYR A 134 -3.72 -11.22 -1.60
N PHE A 135 -5.03 -11.39 -1.80
CA PHE A 135 -6.08 -10.97 -0.87
C PHE A 135 -6.32 -11.98 0.26
N SER A 136 -6.93 -11.53 1.38
CA SER A 136 -6.99 -12.31 2.62
C SER A 136 -7.83 -13.57 2.55
N ALA A 137 -8.94 -13.59 1.79
CA ALA A 137 -9.93 -14.67 1.82
C ALA A 137 -9.35 -16.06 1.54
N THR A 138 -8.47 -16.19 0.53
CA THR A 138 -7.83 -17.47 0.20
C THR A 138 -6.92 -17.96 1.32
N LYS A 139 -6.27 -17.03 2.04
CA LYS A 139 -5.41 -17.33 3.19
C LYS A 139 -6.20 -17.78 4.40
N ILE A 140 -7.36 -17.14 4.68
CA ILE A 140 -8.28 -17.57 5.73
C ILE A 140 -8.73 -19.00 5.46
N LYS A 141 -9.22 -19.28 4.23
CA LYS A 141 -9.62 -20.62 3.83
C LYS A 141 -8.50 -21.63 4.03
N TRP A 142 -7.30 -21.30 3.57
CA TRP A 142 -6.14 -22.19 3.72
C TRP A 142 -5.85 -22.52 5.20
N LEU A 143 -5.86 -21.50 6.08
CA LEU A 143 -5.65 -21.70 7.52
C LEU A 143 -6.74 -22.60 8.15
N LEU A 144 -8.00 -22.37 7.81
CA LEU A 144 -9.12 -23.19 8.32
C LEU A 144 -9.02 -24.65 7.85
N ASP A 145 -8.52 -24.89 6.63
CA ASP A 145 -8.44 -26.23 6.05
C ASP A 145 -7.17 -27.00 6.47
N HIS A 146 -6.07 -26.31 6.82
CA HIS A 146 -4.77 -26.96 7.07
C HIS A 146 -4.32 -26.93 8.54
N VAL A 147 -4.84 -26.03 9.36
CA VAL A 147 -4.52 -26.04 10.79
C VAL A 147 -5.49 -27.01 11.50
N PRO A 148 -4.98 -28.07 12.18
CA PRO A 148 -5.83 -29.09 12.80
C PRO A 148 -6.86 -28.49 13.75
N GLY A 149 -8.16 -28.81 13.54
CA GLY A 149 -9.28 -28.37 14.36
C GLY A 149 -9.65 -26.88 14.21
N ALA A 150 -9.00 -26.13 13.31
CA ALA A 150 -9.27 -24.71 13.15
C ALA A 150 -10.70 -24.44 12.63
N ARG A 151 -11.17 -25.25 11.68
CA ARG A 151 -12.49 -25.09 11.08
C ARG A 151 -13.60 -25.28 12.10
N GLU A 152 -13.60 -26.39 12.84
CA GLU A 152 -14.60 -26.69 13.86
C GLU A 152 -14.58 -25.64 14.99
N ARG A 153 -13.41 -25.15 15.36
CA ARG A 153 -13.25 -24.06 16.36
C ARG A 153 -13.79 -22.74 15.83
N ALA A 154 -13.55 -22.44 14.54
CA ALA A 154 -14.07 -21.24 13.90
C ALA A 154 -15.61 -21.26 13.84
N GLU A 155 -16.22 -22.39 13.47
CA GLU A 155 -17.67 -22.56 13.46
C GLU A 155 -18.30 -22.36 14.83
N ARG A 156 -17.60 -22.76 15.91
CA ARG A 156 -18.03 -22.50 17.29
C ARG A 156 -17.73 -21.08 17.78
N GLY A 157 -17.07 -20.23 16.97
CA GLY A 157 -16.73 -18.86 17.31
C GLY A 157 -15.57 -18.73 18.30
N GLU A 158 -14.72 -19.76 18.42
CA GLU A 158 -13.55 -19.80 19.30
C GLU A 158 -12.30 -19.17 18.65
N ILE A 159 -12.34 -18.90 17.36
CA ILE A 159 -11.26 -18.27 16.59
C ILE A 159 -11.73 -16.90 16.09
N LEU A 160 -10.81 -15.95 16.06
CA LEU A 160 -10.97 -14.64 15.44
C LEU A 160 -10.04 -14.49 14.24
N PHE A 161 -10.49 -13.76 13.24
CA PHE A 161 -9.70 -13.31 12.10
C PHE A 161 -9.42 -11.82 12.21
N GLY A 162 -8.25 -11.38 11.72
CA GLY A 162 -7.94 -9.99 11.47
C GLY A 162 -6.81 -9.82 10.46
N THR A 163 -6.79 -8.66 9.88
CA THR A 163 -5.59 -8.06 9.29
C THR A 163 -4.74 -7.45 10.40
N VAL A 164 -3.58 -6.92 10.08
CA VAL A 164 -2.60 -6.53 11.12
C VAL A 164 -3.14 -5.44 12.03
N GLU A 165 -3.85 -4.44 11.52
CA GLU A 165 -4.45 -3.39 12.36
C GLU A 165 -5.49 -3.95 13.33
N THR A 166 -6.29 -4.93 12.92
CA THR A 166 -7.26 -5.62 13.79
C THR A 166 -6.54 -6.32 14.94
N TRP A 167 -5.44 -7.01 14.65
CA TRP A 167 -4.59 -7.65 15.62
C TRP A 167 -4.00 -6.65 16.62
N LEU A 168 -3.46 -5.53 16.13
CA LEU A 168 -2.89 -4.47 16.97
C LEU A 168 -3.96 -3.81 17.86
N ILE A 169 -5.14 -3.49 17.30
CA ILE A 169 -6.27 -2.94 18.08
C ILE A 169 -6.70 -3.93 19.17
N TRP A 170 -6.82 -5.21 18.81
CA TRP A 170 -7.19 -6.24 19.76
C TRP A 170 -6.17 -6.36 20.90
N ARG A 171 -4.87 -6.37 20.59
CA ARG A 171 -3.78 -6.41 21.60
C ARG A 171 -3.75 -5.14 22.46
N LEU A 172 -3.84 -3.96 21.86
CA LEU A 172 -3.84 -2.68 22.56
C LEU A 172 -5.05 -2.52 23.51
N THR A 173 -6.18 -3.10 23.17
CA THR A 173 -7.40 -3.02 23.99
C THR A 173 -7.53 -4.15 25.03
N GLY A 174 -6.51 -5.01 25.16
CA GLY A 174 -6.54 -6.17 26.06
C GLY A 174 -7.61 -7.18 25.69
N GLY A 175 -7.84 -7.43 24.40
CA GLY A 175 -8.78 -8.41 23.88
C GLY A 175 -10.25 -7.97 23.87
N LYS A 176 -10.54 -6.68 24.11
CA LYS A 176 -11.92 -6.19 24.24
C LYS A 176 -12.55 -5.73 22.93
N VAL A 177 -11.74 -5.32 21.94
CA VAL A 177 -12.24 -4.73 20.68
C VAL A 177 -11.75 -5.55 19.48
N HIS A 178 -12.70 -6.06 18.70
CA HIS A 178 -12.46 -6.83 17.49
C HIS A 178 -13.10 -6.10 16.31
N VAL A 179 -12.34 -5.20 15.68
CA VAL A 179 -12.78 -4.34 14.57
C VAL A 179 -11.73 -4.29 13.47
N THR A 180 -12.16 -3.99 12.25
CA THR A 180 -11.30 -3.64 11.11
C THR A 180 -11.86 -2.40 10.44
N ASP A 181 -11.01 -1.53 9.92
CA ASP A 181 -11.46 -0.38 9.15
C ASP A 181 -11.88 -0.78 7.72
N TYR A 182 -12.72 0.07 7.09
CA TYR A 182 -13.25 -0.23 5.75
C TYR A 182 -12.16 -0.36 4.69
N SER A 183 -11.02 0.34 4.82
CA SER A 183 -9.95 0.25 3.83
C SER A 183 -9.26 -1.12 3.88
N ASN A 184 -8.95 -1.65 5.06
CA ASN A 184 -8.42 -3.00 5.24
C ASN A 184 -9.47 -4.08 4.91
N ALA A 185 -10.72 -3.92 5.37
CA ALA A 185 -11.81 -4.82 5.04
C ALA A 185 -11.98 -4.97 3.52
N SER A 186 -11.87 -3.89 2.76
CA SER A 186 -11.98 -3.89 1.29
C SER A 186 -10.87 -4.68 0.58
N ARG A 187 -9.80 -5.08 1.30
CA ARG A 187 -8.69 -5.89 0.77
C ARG A 187 -8.83 -7.38 1.06
N THR A 188 -9.92 -7.80 1.64
CA THR A 188 -10.10 -9.20 2.08
C THR A 188 -10.68 -10.13 1.02
N MET A 189 -11.35 -9.60 -0.02
CA MET A 189 -12.21 -10.35 -0.96
C MET A 189 -13.50 -10.90 -0.33
N LEU A 190 -13.86 -10.45 0.89
CA LEU A 190 -15.07 -10.84 1.61
C LEU A 190 -16.00 -9.66 1.88
N PHE A 191 -15.51 -8.45 1.67
CA PHE A 191 -16.18 -7.20 1.99
C PHE A 191 -16.85 -6.60 0.76
N ASN A 192 -18.15 -6.33 0.85
CA ASN A 192 -18.89 -5.67 -0.21
C ASN A 192 -18.70 -4.16 -0.10
N ILE A 193 -18.01 -3.58 -1.07
CA ILE A 193 -17.66 -2.15 -1.06
C ILE A 193 -18.86 -1.23 -1.33
N HIS A 194 -19.99 -1.75 -1.77
CA HIS A 194 -21.21 -0.98 -2.00
C HIS A 194 -22.08 -0.89 -0.74
N THR A 195 -22.14 -1.97 0.05
CA THR A 195 -22.92 -2.03 1.29
C THR A 195 -22.08 -1.74 2.54
N LEU A 196 -20.76 -1.67 2.40
CA LEU A 196 -19.76 -1.48 3.49
C LEU A 196 -19.93 -2.52 4.61
N SER A 197 -20.15 -3.77 4.22
CA SER A 197 -20.36 -4.90 5.12
C SER A 197 -19.77 -6.20 4.56
N TRP A 198 -19.58 -7.18 5.43
CA TRP A 198 -19.22 -8.52 5.01
C TRP A 198 -20.31 -9.11 4.12
N ASP A 199 -19.93 -9.78 3.04
CA ASP A 199 -20.84 -10.36 2.06
C ASP A 199 -21.03 -11.86 2.32
N GLU A 200 -22.25 -12.26 2.64
CA GLU A 200 -22.59 -13.66 2.97
C GLU A 200 -22.29 -14.61 1.81
N GLU A 201 -22.55 -14.18 0.55
CA GLU A 201 -22.32 -15.03 -0.62
C GLU A 201 -20.81 -15.24 -0.87
N LEU A 202 -19.97 -14.22 -0.66
CA LEU A 202 -18.53 -14.35 -0.76
C LEU A 202 -17.94 -15.21 0.37
N CYS A 203 -18.46 -15.08 1.59
CA CYS A 203 -18.08 -15.93 2.71
C CYS A 203 -18.45 -17.39 2.47
N ALA A 204 -19.67 -17.66 1.98
CA ALA A 204 -20.12 -18.99 1.65
C ALA A 204 -19.35 -19.62 0.48
N LEU A 205 -18.97 -18.82 -0.53
CA LEU A 205 -18.17 -19.26 -1.68
C LEU A 205 -16.81 -19.84 -1.27
N LEU A 206 -16.24 -19.32 -0.19
CA LEU A 206 -14.93 -19.69 0.36
C LEU A 206 -15.02 -20.54 1.62
N ASP A 207 -16.23 -20.88 2.06
CA ASP A 207 -16.46 -21.70 3.27
C ASP A 207 -15.90 -21.03 4.54
N ILE A 208 -16.07 -19.71 4.66
CA ILE A 208 -15.57 -18.92 5.78
C ILE A 208 -16.73 -18.56 6.72
N PRO A 209 -16.69 -19.02 7.99
CA PRO A 209 -17.70 -18.65 8.98
C PRO A 209 -17.68 -17.14 9.29
N MET A 210 -18.83 -16.47 9.17
CA MET A 210 -18.92 -15.02 9.39
C MET A 210 -18.64 -14.59 10.83
N ASN A 211 -18.84 -15.48 11.79
CA ASN A 211 -18.65 -15.20 13.22
C ASN A 211 -17.17 -15.02 13.64
N ILE A 212 -16.22 -15.33 12.76
CA ILE A 212 -14.80 -15.06 12.99
C ILE A 212 -14.38 -13.65 12.56
N LEU A 213 -15.20 -12.98 11.73
CA LEU A 213 -14.87 -11.72 11.10
C LEU A 213 -15.02 -10.54 12.08
N PRO A 214 -14.12 -9.55 12.06
CA PRO A 214 -14.22 -8.36 12.90
C PRO A 214 -15.39 -7.47 12.45
N ARG A 215 -15.90 -6.64 13.35
CA ARG A 215 -16.88 -5.62 12.98
C ARG A 215 -16.21 -4.54 12.09
N PRO A 216 -16.71 -4.30 10.87
CA PRO A 216 -16.19 -3.23 10.03
C PRO A 216 -16.56 -1.86 10.61
N VAL A 217 -15.61 -0.91 10.54
CA VAL A 217 -15.76 0.43 11.11
C VAL A 217 -15.20 1.50 10.17
N SER A 218 -15.58 2.76 10.40
CA SER A 218 -15.01 3.92 9.71
C SER A 218 -13.50 4.02 9.98
N ASN A 219 -12.76 4.64 9.06
CA ASN A 219 -11.32 4.87 9.22
C ASN A 219 -10.99 5.91 10.31
N SER A 220 -11.98 6.67 10.76
CA SER A 220 -11.81 7.74 11.72
C SER A 220 -13.00 7.77 12.68
N GLU A 221 -12.93 6.97 13.74
CA GLU A 221 -13.87 6.94 14.87
C GLU A 221 -13.16 6.35 16.10
N VAL A 222 -13.73 6.48 17.28
CA VAL A 222 -13.17 5.85 18.50
C VAL A 222 -13.51 4.35 18.51
N TYR A 223 -12.50 3.50 18.33
CA TYR A 223 -12.65 2.03 18.37
C TYR A 223 -12.67 1.48 19.78
N GLY A 224 -11.83 2.04 20.64
CA GLY A 224 -11.63 1.67 22.04
C GLY A 224 -10.51 2.46 22.65
N THR A 225 -10.04 2.04 23.83
CA THR A 225 -8.93 2.68 24.54
C THR A 225 -7.84 1.67 24.86
N VAL A 226 -6.61 2.14 24.98
CA VAL A 226 -5.48 1.32 25.41
C VAL A 226 -5.74 0.74 26.80
N ALA A 227 -5.55 -0.55 26.97
CA ALA A 227 -5.72 -1.26 28.22
C ALA A 227 -4.64 -0.87 29.24
N GLU A 228 -4.93 -1.03 30.51
CA GLU A 228 -3.94 -0.93 31.59
C GLU A 228 -2.96 -2.13 31.54
N GLY A 229 -1.74 -1.93 32.04
CA GLY A 229 -0.76 -3.00 32.24
C GLY A 229 -0.03 -3.48 30.99
N ILE A 230 -0.10 -2.74 29.86
CA ILE A 230 0.75 -3.02 28.70
C ILE A 230 2.13 -2.47 28.99
N GLU A 231 3.12 -3.37 29.06
CA GLU A 231 4.51 -3.05 29.38
C GLU A 231 5.10 -2.00 28.44
N GLY A 232 5.62 -0.91 29.00
CA GLY A 232 6.23 0.21 28.29
C GLY A 232 5.22 1.20 27.68
N LEU A 233 3.91 0.94 27.79
CA LEU A 233 2.83 1.81 27.31
C LEU A 233 1.93 2.31 28.46
N GLU A 234 2.41 2.28 29.70
CA GLU A 234 1.62 2.62 30.91
C GLU A 234 1.05 4.05 30.83
N GLU A 235 1.81 4.98 30.21
CA GLU A 235 1.37 6.37 30.03
C GLU A 235 0.23 6.52 29.00
N LEU A 236 -0.01 5.51 28.17
CA LEU A 236 -1.08 5.47 27.18
C LEU A 236 -2.37 4.82 27.71
N ALA A 237 -2.40 4.28 28.93
CA ALA A 237 -3.59 3.65 29.48
C ALA A 237 -4.79 4.61 29.44
N GLY A 238 -5.89 4.17 28.81
CA GLY A 238 -7.08 4.97 28.58
C GLY A 238 -7.02 5.94 27.37
N VAL A 239 -5.88 6.05 26.67
CA VAL A 239 -5.77 6.83 25.42
C VAL A 239 -6.62 6.17 24.34
N PRO A 240 -7.45 6.93 23.60
CA PRO A 240 -8.32 6.39 22.57
C PRO A 240 -7.52 5.97 21.32
N ILE A 241 -7.94 4.85 20.72
CA ILE A 241 -7.50 4.37 19.40
C ILE A 241 -8.57 4.81 18.41
N CYS A 242 -8.24 5.73 17.51
CA CYS A 242 -9.25 6.48 16.75
C CYS A 242 -9.08 6.45 15.23
N GLY A 243 -7.98 5.95 14.71
CA GLY A 243 -7.70 5.95 13.28
C GLY A 243 -7.08 4.63 12.84
N ALA A 244 -7.57 4.06 11.73
CA ALA A 244 -6.94 2.93 11.10
C ALA A 244 -7.09 2.99 9.58
N ALA A 245 -6.04 2.65 8.86
CA ALA A 245 -6.07 2.51 7.40
C ALA A 245 -4.94 1.63 6.90
N GLY A 246 -5.18 0.88 5.83
CA GLY A 246 -4.11 0.22 5.10
C GLY A 246 -3.05 1.20 4.61
N ASP A 247 -1.80 0.77 4.53
CA ASP A 247 -0.62 1.62 4.27
C ASP A 247 -0.77 2.53 3.04
N GLN A 248 -1.29 2.00 1.95
CA GLN A 248 -1.45 2.75 0.71
C GLN A 248 -2.60 3.76 0.80
N GLN A 249 -3.68 3.43 1.52
CA GLN A 249 -4.79 4.34 1.78
C GLN A 249 -4.39 5.44 2.77
N ALA A 250 -3.65 5.08 3.82
CA ALA A 250 -3.07 6.05 4.75
C ALA A 250 -2.14 7.03 4.01
N ALA A 251 -1.27 6.54 3.11
CA ALA A 251 -0.43 7.38 2.27
C ALA A 251 -1.24 8.31 1.36
N LEU A 252 -2.33 7.83 0.74
CA LEU A 252 -3.21 8.67 -0.07
C LEU A 252 -3.83 9.81 0.77
N PHE A 253 -4.27 9.48 2.00
CA PHE A 253 -4.84 10.44 2.94
C PHE A 253 -3.78 11.42 3.46
N GLY A 254 -2.63 10.93 3.90
CA GLY A 254 -1.53 11.75 4.43
C GLY A 254 -0.87 12.65 3.38
N GLN A 255 -0.87 12.25 2.12
CA GLN A 255 -0.53 13.11 0.99
C GLN A 255 -1.60 14.21 0.73
N GLY A 256 -2.77 14.15 1.40
CA GLY A 256 -3.85 15.12 1.25
C GLY A 256 -4.56 15.03 -0.10
N CYS A 257 -4.64 13.84 -0.71
CA CYS A 257 -5.35 13.59 -1.96
C CYS A 257 -6.88 13.56 -1.74
N PHE A 258 -7.44 14.62 -1.15
CA PHE A 258 -8.83 14.67 -0.69
C PHE A 258 -9.84 14.95 -1.80
N THR A 259 -9.39 15.33 -2.99
CA THR A 259 -10.27 15.70 -4.10
C THR A 259 -10.21 14.64 -5.21
N ARG A 260 -11.36 14.34 -5.81
CA ARG A 260 -11.45 13.44 -6.97
C ARG A 260 -10.47 13.85 -8.08
N GLY A 261 -9.74 12.89 -8.64
CA GLY A 261 -8.70 13.10 -9.65
C GLY A 261 -7.32 13.44 -9.07
N GLN A 262 -7.17 13.57 -7.76
CA GLN A 262 -5.85 13.62 -7.13
C GLN A 262 -5.33 12.20 -6.91
N ALA A 263 -4.04 12.01 -7.19
CA ALA A 263 -3.39 10.72 -7.07
C ALA A 263 -2.08 10.83 -6.28
N LYS A 264 -1.71 9.73 -5.65
CA LYS A 264 -0.37 9.54 -5.09
C LYS A 264 0.35 8.38 -5.76
N ASN A 265 1.67 8.44 -5.84
CA ASN A 265 2.51 7.32 -6.23
C ASN A 265 3.69 7.18 -5.27
N THR A 266 3.82 6.00 -4.66
CA THR A 266 4.99 5.67 -3.86
C THR A 266 6.00 4.95 -4.74
N TYR A 267 7.19 5.55 -4.93
CA TYR A 267 8.30 5.02 -5.73
C TYR A 267 9.25 4.22 -4.83
N GLY A 268 8.91 2.96 -4.58
CA GLY A 268 9.72 2.00 -3.82
C GLY A 268 10.43 1.00 -4.72
N THR A 269 10.55 -0.26 -4.29
CA THR A 269 11.02 -1.39 -5.11
C THR A 269 10.17 -1.53 -6.37
N GLY A 270 8.85 -1.44 -6.21
CA GLY A 270 7.86 -1.17 -7.25
C GLY A 270 7.21 0.19 -7.05
N CYS A 271 6.17 0.52 -7.85
CA CYS A 271 5.33 1.68 -7.60
C CYS A 271 3.92 1.25 -7.22
N PHE A 272 3.34 1.97 -6.25
CA PHE A 272 1.94 1.82 -5.85
C PHE A 272 1.23 3.15 -6.05
N THR A 273 0.36 3.18 -7.05
CA THR A 273 -0.41 4.38 -7.41
C THR A 273 -1.84 4.22 -6.94
N LEU A 274 -2.33 5.19 -6.18
CA LEU A 274 -3.73 5.30 -5.81
C LEU A 274 -4.29 6.64 -6.29
N MET A 275 -5.50 6.61 -6.83
CA MET A 275 -6.23 7.80 -7.26
C MET A 275 -7.58 7.88 -6.56
N ASN A 276 -7.87 9.00 -5.94
CA ASN A 276 -9.19 9.32 -5.39
C ASN A 276 -10.22 9.42 -6.53
N VAL A 277 -11.24 8.55 -6.52
CA VAL A 277 -12.31 8.53 -7.52
C VAL A 277 -13.63 9.10 -7.01
N GLY A 278 -13.65 9.63 -5.77
CA GLY A 278 -14.82 10.22 -5.15
C GLY A 278 -15.71 9.22 -4.41
N GLY A 279 -16.97 9.59 -4.18
CA GLY A 279 -17.92 8.88 -3.31
C GLY A 279 -18.59 7.64 -3.91
N ALA A 280 -18.20 7.20 -5.10
CA ALA A 280 -18.74 6.00 -5.73
C ALA A 280 -17.62 5.11 -6.27
N PRO A 281 -17.71 3.76 -6.12
CA PRO A 281 -16.72 2.86 -6.66
C PRO A 281 -16.75 2.85 -8.19
N VAL A 282 -15.60 2.74 -8.81
CA VAL A 282 -15.42 2.69 -10.26
C VAL A 282 -14.98 1.29 -10.66
N ARG A 283 -15.72 0.62 -11.53
CA ARG A 283 -15.28 -0.67 -12.08
C ARG A 283 -14.18 -0.45 -13.12
N SER A 284 -13.01 -0.98 -12.85
CA SER A 284 -11.90 -0.92 -13.81
C SER A 284 -12.11 -1.89 -14.99
N ARG A 285 -11.74 -1.44 -16.18
CA ARG A 285 -11.65 -2.25 -17.41
C ARG A 285 -10.21 -2.55 -17.80
N ALA A 286 -9.27 -1.80 -17.22
CA ALA A 286 -7.84 -1.95 -17.44
C ALA A 286 -7.17 -2.89 -16.44
N GLY A 287 -7.96 -3.58 -15.59
CA GLY A 287 -7.43 -4.50 -14.58
C GLY A 287 -6.86 -3.81 -13.35
N LEU A 288 -7.25 -2.57 -13.08
CA LEU A 288 -6.95 -1.90 -11.82
C LEU A 288 -7.85 -2.45 -10.70
N VAL A 289 -7.47 -2.20 -9.48
CA VAL A 289 -8.23 -2.59 -8.29
C VAL A 289 -9.00 -1.39 -7.78
N THR A 290 -10.30 -1.59 -7.50
CA THR A 290 -11.09 -0.59 -6.76
C THR A 290 -11.10 -0.95 -5.28
N THR A 291 -10.89 0.02 -4.42
CA THR A 291 -10.79 -0.17 -2.97
C THR A 291 -11.47 1.00 -2.24
N VAL A 292 -11.84 0.80 -0.99
CA VAL A 292 -12.18 1.94 -0.13
C VAL A 292 -10.90 2.71 0.16
N GLY A 293 -10.88 4.00 -0.15
CA GLY A 293 -9.81 4.91 0.20
C GLY A 293 -9.85 5.25 1.70
N TRP A 294 -10.97 5.76 2.15
CA TRP A 294 -11.31 6.00 3.55
C TRP A 294 -12.80 6.25 3.73
N SER A 295 -13.25 6.14 4.97
CA SER A 295 -14.57 6.62 5.41
C SER A 295 -14.39 7.58 6.57
N LEU A 296 -15.08 8.73 6.49
CA LEU A 296 -15.02 9.81 7.46
C LEU A 296 -16.40 10.43 7.60
N ASN A 297 -16.91 10.55 8.85
CA ASN A 297 -18.20 11.18 9.15
C ASN A 297 -19.40 10.59 8.35
N GLY A 298 -19.39 9.30 8.06
CA GLY A 298 -20.44 8.61 7.29
C GLY A 298 -20.30 8.74 5.77
N GLU A 299 -19.30 9.48 5.28
CA GLU A 299 -18.98 9.59 3.85
C GLU A 299 -17.82 8.67 3.50
N THR A 300 -17.95 7.90 2.42
CA THR A 300 -16.91 7.00 1.93
C THR A 300 -16.32 7.50 0.64
N THR A 301 -14.98 7.57 0.60
CA THR A 301 -14.20 7.87 -0.59
C THR A 301 -13.57 6.60 -1.12
N TYR A 302 -13.68 6.38 -2.43
CA TYR A 302 -13.09 5.23 -3.10
C TYR A 302 -11.82 5.62 -3.85
N ALA A 303 -10.97 4.63 -4.08
CA ALA A 303 -9.74 4.79 -4.84
C ALA A 303 -9.59 3.70 -5.89
N LEU A 304 -9.02 4.05 -7.05
CA LEU A 304 -8.42 3.10 -7.98
C LEU A 304 -6.97 2.89 -7.59
N GLU A 305 -6.55 1.64 -7.56
CA GLU A 305 -5.18 1.23 -7.27
C GLU A 305 -4.58 0.45 -8.43
N GLY A 306 -3.33 0.75 -8.72
CA GLY A 306 -2.53 -0.03 -9.64
C GLY A 306 -1.08 -0.08 -9.19
N SER A 307 -0.37 -1.12 -9.63
CA SER A 307 0.99 -1.40 -9.22
C SER A 307 1.91 -1.56 -10.42
N VAL A 308 3.11 -0.99 -10.32
CA VAL A 308 4.26 -1.27 -11.17
C VAL A 308 5.19 -2.20 -10.38
N PHE A 309 5.50 -3.37 -10.92
CA PHE A 309 6.25 -4.39 -10.17
C PHE A 309 7.73 -4.05 -10.03
N ASN A 310 8.31 -3.40 -11.04
CA ASN A 310 9.73 -3.09 -11.09
C ASN A 310 9.97 -1.59 -11.31
N ALA A 311 10.38 -0.91 -10.24
CA ALA A 311 10.75 0.50 -10.25
C ALA A 311 12.16 0.68 -9.66
N GLY A 312 12.30 0.94 -8.37
CA GLY A 312 13.59 1.00 -7.70
C GLY A 312 14.40 -0.30 -7.81
N SER A 313 13.71 -1.44 -7.98
CA SER A 313 14.37 -2.72 -8.29
C SER A 313 15.16 -2.70 -9.61
N ALA A 314 14.77 -1.90 -10.59
CA ALA A 314 15.54 -1.74 -11.83
C ALA A 314 16.85 -0.96 -11.58
N ILE A 315 16.84 0.02 -10.67
CA ILE A 315 18.04 0.74 -10.24
C ILE A 315 18.96 -0.21 -9.43
N GLN A 316 18.37 -1.00 -8.53
CA GLN A 316 19.09 -2.01 -7.76
C GLN A 316 19.75 -3.05 -8.69
N TRP A 317 19.04 -3.50 -9.72
CA TRP A 317 19.57 -4.43 -10.70
C TRP A 317 20.78 -3.86 -11.47
N LEU A 318 20.77 -2.57 -11.84
CA LEU A 318 21.97 -1.90 -12.42
C LEU A 318 23.14 -1.90 -11.44
N ARG A 319 22.88 -1.75 -10.14
CA ARG A 319 23.91 -1.67 -9.10
C ARG A 319 24.45 -3.06 -8.74
N ASP A 320 23.57 -3.98 -8.40
CA ASP A 320 23.94 -5.22 -7.72
C ASP A 320 24.33 -6.33 -8.72
N GLU A 321 23.59 -6.45 -9.82
CA GLU A 321 23.78 -7.51 -10.80
C GLU A 321 24.65 -7.07 -11.98
N LEU A 322 24.33 -5.93 -12.62
CA LEU A 322 25.11 -5.44 -13.74
C LEU A 322 26.36 -4.66 -13.33
N GLN A 323 26.41 -4.17 -12.09
CA GLN A 323 27.54 -3.38 -11.54
C GLN A 323 27.92 -2.18 -12.42
N VAL A 324 26.93 -1.57 -13.08
CA VAL A 324 27.10 -0.39 -13.93
C VAL A 324 27.25 0.88 -13.09
N ILE A 325 26.65 0.86 -11.91
CA ILE A 325 26.67 1.91 -10.90
C ILE A 325 27.04 1.32 -9.54
N SER A 326 27.59 2.12 -8.63
CA SER A 326 27.97 1.70 -7.27
C SER A 326 26.92 2.09 -6.23
N THR A 327 26.15 3.15 -6.49
CA THR A 327 25.07 3.64 -5.62
C THR A 327 23.87 4.06 -6.45
N SER A 328 22.69 4.10 -5.83
CA SER A 328 21.49 4.60 -6.53
C SER A 328 21.66 6.06 -6.96
N HIS A 329 22.35 6.88 -6.19
CA HIS A 329 22.65 8.27 -6.54
C HIS A 329 23.56 8.41 -7.78
N GLU A 330 24.48 7.47 -7.99
CA GLU A 330 25.30 7.45 -9.22
C GLU A 330 24.45 7.25 -10.47
N CYS A 331 23.29 6.61 -10.35
CA CYS A 331 22.35 6.48 -11.46
C CYS A 331 21.87 7.86 -11.95
N ASP A 332 21.53 8.75 -11.03
CA ASP A 332 21.11 10.12 -11.37
C ASP A 332 22.26 10.90 -12.02
N ILE A 333 23.46 10.87 -11.41
CA ILE A 333 24.65 11.55 -11.94
C ILE A 333 24.95 11.12 -13.39
N LEU A 334 24.90 9.81 -13.66
CA LEU A 334 25.13 9.29 -15.00
C LEU A 334 24.01 9.70 -15.96
N ALA A 335 22.76 9.59 -15.52
CA ALA A 335 21.61 9.96 -16.33
C ALA A 335 21.58 11.45 -16.70
N GLU A 336 22.04 12.34 -15.81
CA GLU A 336 22.16 13.78 -16.04
C GLU A 336 23.32 14.14 -16.97
N SER A 337 24.32 13.26 -17.10
CA SER A 337 25.50 13.49 -17.96
C SER A 337 25.20 13.37 -19.46
N VAL A 338 24.01 12.93 -19.83
CA VAL A 338 23.52 12.79 -21.22
C VAL A 338 22.19 13.52 -21.40
N PRO A 339 21.93 14.09 -22.59
CA PRO A 339 20.71 14.86 -22.81
C PRO A 339 19.42 14.02 -22.81
N ASP A 340 19.53 12.76 -23.23
CA ASP A 340 18.43 11.80 -23.32
C ASP A 340 18.98 10.36 -23.24
N SER A 341 18.08 9.36 -23.39
CA SER A 341 18.46 7.93 -23.38
C SER A 341 19.18 7.46 -24.67
N GLY A 342 19.50 8.35 -25.61
CA GLY A 342 20.14 7.98 -26.88
C GLY A 342 19.27 7.08 -27.76
N GLY A 343 17.94 7.12 -27.56
CA GLY A 343 16.96 6.31 -28.29
C GLY A 343 16.82 4.88 -27.76
N ILE A 344 17.46 4.53 -26.63
CA ILE A 344 17.23 3.24 -26.00
C ILE A 344 16.02 3.28 -25.05
N TYR A 345 15.29 2.18 -25.00
CA TYR A 345 14.22 1.93 -24.05
C TYR A 345 14.50 0.65 -23.29
N LEU A 346 14.39 0.71 -21.98
CA LEU A 346 14.51 -0.46 -21.11
C LEU A 346 13.12 -0.78 -20.55
N VAL A 347 12.65 -2.00 -20.75
CA VAL A 347 11.40 -2.50 -20.16
C VAL A 347 11.76 -3.46 -19.03
N PRO A 348 11.60 -3.10 -17.74
CA PRO A 348 12.05 -3.91 -16.62
C PRO A 348 11.02 -4.98 -16.22
N ALA A 349 10.59 -5.80 -17.17
CA ALA A 349 9.62 -6.87 -16.94
C ALA A 349 10.27 -8.11 -16.32
N PHE A 350 11.02 -7.98 -15.21
CA PHE A 350 11.77 -9.08 -14.61
C PHE A 350 10.87 -10.24 -14.16
N THR A 351 9.69 -9.92 -13.68
CA THR A 351 8.66 -10.86 -13.21
C THR A 351 7.36 -10.78 -14.02
N GLY A 352 7.43 -10.26 -15.25
CA GLY A 352 6.28 -9.93 -16.07
C GLY A 352 5.86 -8.48 -15.93
N LEU A 353 4.75 -8.12 -16.57
CA LEU A 353 4.15 -6.79 -16.55
C LEU A 353 2.81 -6.83 -15.81
N GLY A 354 2.59 -5.86 -14.90
CA GLY A 354 1.33 -5.62 -14.22
C GLY A 354 0.34 -4.81 -15.07
N ALA A 355 -0.56 -4.11 -14.41
CA ALA A 355 -1.53 -3.24 -15.09
C ALA A 355 -0.82 -2.17 -15.93
N PRO A 356 -1.34 -1.83 -17.12
CA PRO A 356 -2.56 -2.37 -17.77
C PRO A 356 -2.32 -3.61 -18.64
N TYR A 357 -1.12 -4.14 -18.71
CA TYR A 357 -0.73 -5.18 -19.67
C TYR A 357 -1.07 -6.60 -19.21
N TRP A 358 -0.94 -6.90 -17.92
CA TRP A 358 -1.19 -8.22 -17.30
C TRP A 358 -0.53 -9.38 -18.04
N ASP A 359 0.75 -9.22 -18.39
CA ASP A 359 1.53 -10.23 -19.10
C ASP A 359 2.60 -10.85 -18.19
N MET A 360 2.30 -12.03 -17.64
CA MET A 360 3.24 -12.82 -16.82
C MET A 360 4.35 -13.49 -17.67
N TYR A 361 4.19 -13.54 -18.98
CA TYR A 361 5.17 -14.12 -19.93
C TYR A 361 6.14 -13.07 -20.48
N ALA A 362 5.91 -11.79 -20.24
CA ALA A 362 6.86 -10.73 -20.58
C ALA A 362 8.16 -10.91 -19.78
N ARG A 363 9.29 -10.53 -20.39
CA ARG A 363 10.59 -10.43 -19.73
C ARG A 363 11.26 -9.13 -20.04
N GLY A 364 12.22 -8.74 -19.18
CA GLY A 364 12.99 -7.52 -19.35
C GLY A 364 13.68 -7.49 -20.72
N CYS A 365 13.59 -6.34 -21.40
CA CYS A 365 14.30 -6.14 -22.67
C CYS A 365 14.85 -4.71 -22.77
N VAL A 366 15.88 -4.56 -23.59
CA VAL A 366 16.44 -3.26 -23.99
C VAL A 366 16.44 -3.19 -25.49
N VAL A 367 15.85 -2.16 -26.05
CA VAL A 367 15.78 -1.94 -27.51
C VAL A 367 16.38 -0.59 -27.87
N GLY A 368 16.80 -0.41 -29.13
CA GLY A 368 17.37 0.84 -29.64
C GLY A 368 18.87 1.00 -29.40
N ILE A 369 19.60 -0.05 -28.97
CA ILE A 369 21.05 0.01 -28.74
C ILE A 369 21.79 0.29 -30.04
N THR A 370 22.72 1.25 -30.01
CA THR A 370 23.65 1.57 -31.11
C THR A 370 25.09 1.50 -30.59
N ARG A 371 26.07 1.60 -31.49
CA ARG A 371 27.47 1.64 -31.10
C ARG A 371 27.85 2.81 -30.20
N GLY A 372 27.08 3.90 -30.25
CA GLY A 372 27.26 5.07 -29.38
C GLY A 372 26.62 4.97 -28.01
N THR A 373 25.87 3.92 -27.74
CA THR A 373 25.22 3.72 -26.44
C THR A 373 26.24 3.48 -25.32
N THR A 374 26.10 4.23 -24.24
CA THR A 374 27.01 4.18 -23.08
C THR A 374 26.24 3.78 -21.81
N LYS A 375 26.97 3.54 -20.72
CA LYS A 375 26.36 3.30 -19.40
C LYS A 375 25.48 4.44 -18.92
N ALA A 376 25.76 5.67 -19.31
CA ALA A 376 24.95 6.84 -18.97
C ALA A 376 23.56 6.78 -19.63
N HIS A 377 23.49 6.35 -20.90
CA HIS A 377 22.22 6.13 -21.59
C HIS A 377 21.40 4.99 -20.95
N PHE A 378 22.08 3.93 -20.43
CA PHE A 378 21.39 2.88 -19.68
C PHE A 378 20.82 3.41 -18.34
N ALA A 379 21.58 4.17 -17.56
CA ALA A 379 21.11 4.78 -16.33
C ALA A 379 19.88 5.69 -16.61
N ARG A 380 19.97 6.51 -17.67
CA ARG A 380 18.89 7.36 -18.12
C ARG A 380 17.64 6.55 -18.49
N ALA A 381 17.79 5.51 -19.30
CA ALA A 381 16.68 4.66 -19.73
C ALA A 381 16.00 3.92 -18.57
N VAL A 382 16.75 3.55 -17.52
CA VAL A 382 16.16 2.96 -16.30
C VAL A 382 15.28 3.97 -15.57
N LEU A 383 15.73 5.19 -15.33
CA LEU A 383 14.90 6.22 -14.69
C LEU A 383 13.67 6.56 -15.54
N GLU A 384 13.85 6.73 -16.84
CA GLU A 384 12.74 6.99 -17.77
C GLU A 384 11.74 5.83 -17.81
N SER A 385 12.20 4.56 -17.70
CA SER A 385 11.33 3.38 -17.69
C SER A 385 10.35 3.37 -16.52
N ILE A 386 10.76 3.87 -15.37
CA ILE A 386 9.89 3.98 -14.20
C ILE A 386 8.78 5.00 -14.47
N ALA A 387 9.14 6.16 -15.01
CA ALA A 387 8.17 7.20 -15.35
C ALA A 387 7.19 6.76 -16.46
N TYR A 388 7.66 6.02 -17.46
CA TYR A 388 6.78 5.46 -18.50
C TYR A 388 5.76 4.47 -17.93
N GLN A 389 6.18 3.54 -17.07
CA GLN A 389 5.27 2.57 -16.45
C GLN A 389 4.20 3.27 -15.60
N VAL A 390 4.58 4.29 -14.82
CA VAL A 390 3.62 5.09 -14.05
C VAL A 390 2.68 5.84 -14.99
N THR A 391 3.17 6.34 -16.14
CA THR A 391 2.33 7.00 -17.14
C THR A 391 1.32 6.04 -17.77
N ASP A 392 1.70 4.79 -18.04
CA ASP A 392 0.76 3.74 -18.49
C ASP A 392 -0.37 3.55 -17.48
N LEU A 393 -0.01 3.44 -16.21
CA LEU A 393 -0.93 3.22 -15.10
C LEU A 393 -1.89 4.40 -14.90
N MET A 394 -1.35 5.63 -14.87
CA MET A 394 -2.13 6.86 -14.74
C MET A 394 -3.08 7.08 -15.94
N THR A 395 -2.66 6.69 -17.13
CA THR A 395 -3.51 6.74 -18.33
C THR A 395 -4.69 5.78 -18.20
N ALA A 396 -4.45 4.57 -17.72
CA ALA A 396 -5.51 3.59 -17.44
C ALA A 396 -6.47 4.09 -16.34
N MET A 397 -5.94 4.66 -15.26
CA MET A 397 -6.76 5.24 -14.18
C MET A 397 -7.67 6.37 -14.68
N ARG A 398 -7.13 7.28 -15.48
CA ARG A 398 -7.91 8.38 -16.08
C ARG A 398 -9.06 7.87 -16.94
N GLN A 399 -8.79 6.85 -17.78
CA GLN A 399 -9.80 6.25 -18.65
C GLN A 399 -10.91 5.57 -17.85
N ASP A 400 -10.55 4.77 -16.85
CA ASP A 400 -11.52 4.03 -16.03
C ASP A 400 -12.34 4.95 -15.13
N ALA A 401 -11.71 5.94 -14.49
CA ALA A 401 -12.39 6.89 -13.61
C ALA A 401 -13.25 7.92 -14.37
N GLY A 402 -13.03 8.09 -15.67
CA GLY A 402 -13.73 9.10 -16.47
C GLY A 402 -13.56 10.52 -15.93
N CYS A 403 -12.40 10.82 -15.32
CA CYS A 403 -12.07 12.16 -14.84
C CYS A 403 -10.61 12.49 -15.12
N GLU A 404 -10.32 13.78 -15.28
CA GLU A 404 -8.94 14.24 -15.43
C GLU A 404 -8.17 14.12 -14.11
N ILE A 405 -6.89 13.77 -14.25
CA ILE A 405 -5.97 13.75 -13.11
C ILE A 405 -5.37 15.15 -13.01
N SER A 406 -5.54 15.79 -11.87
CA SER A 406 -5.13 17.20 -11.68
C SER A 406 -3.76 17.35 -11.06
N LEU A 407 -3.28 16.30 -10.34
CA LEU A 407 -2.06 16.36 -9.54
C LEU A 407 -1.59 14.94 -9.22
N LEU A 408 -0.29 14.69 -9.36
CA LEU A 408 0.37 13.50 -8.83
C LEU A 408 1.25 13.88 -7.64
N ARG A 409 0.95 13.34 -6.48
CA ARG A 409 1.80 13.45 -5.29
C ARG A 409 2.70 12.23 -5.18
N VAL A 410 3.96 12.46 -4.80
CA VAL A 410 4.97 11.41 -4.87
C VAL A 410 5.71 11.27 -3.55
N ASP A 411 6.08 10.05 -3.22
CA ASP A 411 6.96 9.70 -2.10
C ASP A 411 7.76 8.42 -2.42
N GLY A 412 8.49 7.92 -1.43
CA GLY A 412 9.35 6.74 -1.59
C GLY A 412 10.76 7.06 -2.07
N GLY A 413 11.66 6.09 -1.90
CA GLY A 413 13.11 6.30 -2.06
C GLY A 413 13.55 6.77 -3.46
N ALA A 414 12.88 6.34 -4.53
CA ALA A 414 13.26 6.74 -5.88
C ALA A 414 12.69 8.12 -6.29
N SER A 415 11.72 8.67 -5.54
CA SER A 415 11.18 10.01 -5.82
C SER A 415 12.17 11.15 -5.57
N VAL A 416 13.32 10.86 -4.96
CA VAL A 416 14.41 11.85 -4.75
C VAL A 416 15.07 12.28 -6.05
N SER A 417 14.95 11.51 -7.13
CA SER A 417 15.48 11.83 -8.46
C SER A 417 14.70 12.97 -9.10
N ASP A 418 15.30 14.16 -9.11
CA ASP A 418 14.70 15.34 -9.74
C ASP A 418 14.49 15.14 -11.25
N LEU A 419 15.45 14.49 -11.90
CA LEU A 419 15.37 14.16 -13.31
C LEU A 419 14.17 13.28 -13.61
N MET A 420 13.98 12.21 -12.82
CA MET A 420 12.84 11.31 -13.02
C MET A 420 11.51 12.00 -12.73
N MET A 421 11.43 12.85 -11.68
CA MET A 421 10.20 13.57 -11.33
C MET A 421 9.84 14.62 -12.37
N GLN A 422 10.81 15.35 -12.92
CA GLN A 422 10.59 16.28 -14.02
C GLN A 422 10.08 15.54 -15.28
N PHE A 423 10.73 14.42 -15.62
CA PHE A 423 10.30 13.61 -16.77
C PHE A 423 8.89 13.02 -16.56
N GLN A 424 8.54 12.64 -15.33
CA GLN A 424 7.19 12.20 -14.99
C GLN A 424 6.15 13.32 -15.20
N ALA A 425 6.46 14.55 -14.76
CA ALA A 425 5.59 15.70 -14.97
C ALA A 425 5.41 16.00 -16.49
N ASP A 426 6.49 15.92 -17.24
CA ASP A 426 6.48 16.12 -18.69
C ASP A 426 5.57 15.11 -19.41
N LEU A 427 5.72 13.82 -19.08
CA LEU A 427 4.91 12.74 -19.70
C LEU A 427 3.43 12.84 -19.34
N LEU A 428 3.12 13.10 -18.06
CA LEU A 428 1.73 13.15 -17.58
C LEU A 428 1.00 14.45 -17.93
N ARG A 429 1.76 15.53 -18.26
CA ARG A 429 1.23 16.87 -18.51
C ARG A 429 0.48 17.49 -17.31
N ILE A 430 0.84 17.06 -16.09
CA ILE A 430 0.30 17.55 -14.82
C ILE A 430 1.43 17.86 -13.85
N PRO A 431 1.20 18.67 -12.81
CA PRO A 431 2.17 18.85 -11.73
C PRO A 431 2.48 17.55 -10.99
N VAL A 432 3.74 17.33 -10.67
CA VAL A 432 4.23 16.28 -9.76
C VAL A 432 4.76 16.96 -8.51
N ASP A 433 4.20 16.63 -7.36
CA ASP A 433 4.40 17.34 -6.09
C ASP A 433 5.05 16.42 -5.05
N ARG A 434 6.33 16.67 -4.76
CA ARG A 434 7.10 15.98 -3.72
C ARG A 434 6.96 16.72 -2.39
N PRO A 435 6.51 16.05 -1.30
CA PRO A 435 6.32 16.68 0.00
C PRO A 435 7.65 16.90 0.72
N ALA A 436 7.70 17.91 1.60
CA ALA A 436 8.80 18.11 2.53
C ALA A 436 8.84 17.02 3.62
N MET A 437 7.67 16.51 4.03
CA MET A 437 7.56 15.43 5.00
C MET A 437 7.47 14.10 4.27
N VAL A 438 8.41 13.20 4.53
CA VAL A 438 8.50 11.89 3.87
C VAL A 438 7.61 10.81 4.53
N GLU A 439 7.21 11.00 5.78
CA GLU A 439 6.46 10.03 6.59
C GLU A 439 4.93 10.12 6.33
N THR A 440 4.54 10.18 5.07
CA THR A 440 3.17 10.45 4.64
C THR A 440 2.19 9.34 5.05
N THR A 441 2.64 8.09 5.09
CA THR A 441 1.83 6.93 5.51
C THR A 441 1.45 7.03 6.99
N ALA A 442 2.44 7.20 7.86
CA ALA A 442 2.21 7.36 9.30
C ALA A 442 1.40 8.63 9.60
N PHE A 443 1.67 9.73 8.89
CA PHE A 443 0.91 10.97 9.02
C PHE A 443 -0.56 10.80 8.60
N GLY A 444 -0.85 9.96 7.62
CA GLY A 444 -2.21 9.62 7.24
C GLY A 444 -3.00 8.95 8.37
N ALA A 445 -2.41 7.96 9.02
CA ALA A 445 -3.00 7.32 10.20
C ALA A 445 -3.17 8.30 11.37
N ALA A 446 -2.14 9.12 11.63
CA ALA A 446 -2.24 10.19 12.64
C ALA A 446 -3.36 11.17 12.32
N SER A 447 -3.52 11.55 11.06
CA SER A 447 -4.54 12.51 10.61
C SER A 447 -5.96 11.97 10.83
N LEU A 448 -6.21 10.70 10.48
CA LEU A 448 -7.48 10.03 10.73
C LEU A 448 -7.80 9.98 12.24
N ALA A 449 -6.83 9.59 13.06
CA ALA A 449 -6.99 9.59 14.51
C ALA A 449 -7.18 10.98 15.11
N GLY A 450 -6.44 11.95 14.62
CA GLY A 450 -6.52 13.33 15.10
C GLY A 450 -7.84 14.02 14.75
N LEU A 451 -8.46 13.70 13.61
CA LEU A 451 -9.80 14.14 13.26
C LEU A 451 -10.84 13.56 14.24
N ALA A 452 -10.82 12.27 14.49
CA ALA A 452 -11.73 11.61 15.42
C ALA A 452 -11.56 12.11 16.87
N ALA A 453 -10.32 12.41 17.28
CA ALA A 453 -10.00 12.95 18.61
C ALA A 453 -10.15 14.48 18.73
N GLY A 454 -10.53 15.18 17.66
CA GLY A 454 -10.69 16.64 17.63
C GLY A 454 -9.39 17.42 17.82
N VAL A 455 -8.24 16.86 17.45
CA VAL A 455 -6.95 17.55 17.41
C VAL A 455 -6.90 18.44 16.16
N TRP A 456 -7.35 17.94 15.04
CA TRP A 456 -7.63 18.70 13.81
C TRP A 456 -9.15 18.76 13.58
N LYS A 457 -9.61 19.88 13.07
CA LYS A 457 -11.03 20.16 12.89
C LYS A 457 -11.60 19.49 11.63
N ASP A 458 -10.88 19.61 10.53
CA ASP A 458 -11.34 19.20 9.20
C ASP A 458 -10.17 18.93 8.24
N LEU A 459 -10.52 18.52 7.02
CA LEU A 459 -9.54 18.24 5.96
C LEU A 459 -8.80 19.49 5.47
N ASP A 460 -9.37 20.68 5.62
CA ASP A 460 -8.72 21.94 5.20
C ASP A 460 -7.58 22.30 6.16
N GLU A 461 -7.75 22.07 7.46
CA GLU A 461 -6.67 22.22 8.44
C GLU A 461 -5.52 21.25 8.12
N LEU A 462 -5.81 19.98 7.82
CA LEU A 462 -4.79 18.99 7.41
C LEU A 462 -4.11 19.38 6.10
N ARG A 463 -4.87 19.88 5.13
CA ARG A 463 -4.31 20.33 3.85
C ARG A 463 -3.32 21.48 4.03
N ALA A 464 -3.58 22.39 4.97
CA ALA A 464 -2.72 23.53 5.28
C ALA A 464 -1.40 23.12 5.94
N LEU A 465 -1.33 21.95 6.59
CA LEU A 465 -0.10 21.42 7.19
C LEU A 465 0.87 20.84 6.15
N ARG A 466 0.36 20.47 4.98
CA ARG A 466 1.20 19.88 3.95
C ARG A 466 2.04 20.96 3.26
N CYS A 467 3.36 20.80 3.35
CA CYS A 467 4.32 21.60 2.62
C CYS A 467 4.95 20.78 1.49
N SER A 468 5.03 21.36 0.30
CA SER A 468 5.78 20.80 -0.81
C SER A 468 7.27 21.13 -0.64
N GLU A 469 8.13 20.16 -0.82
CA GLU A 469 9.58 20.41 -1.00
C GLU A 469 9.80 20.99 -2.39
N ARG A 470 9.22 20.30 -3.42
CA ARG A 470 9.32 20.72 -4.81
C ARG A 470 8.11 20.30 -5.63
N VAL A 471 7.68 21.20 -6.50
CA VAL A 471 6.66 20.93 -7.50
C VAL A 471 7.31 20.99 -8.87
N PHE A 472 7.22 19.89 -9.61
CA PHE A 472 7.69 19.79 -10.98
C PHE A 472 6.51 20.04 -11.92
N THR A 473 6.66 21.00 -12.81
CA THR A 473 5.64 21.34 -13.82
C THR A 473 6.11 20.91 -15.21
N PRO A 474 5.20 20.55 -16.14
CA PRO A 474 5.58 20.16 -17.49
C PRO A 474 6.39 21.24 -18.22
N GLU A 475 7.60 20.93 -18.65
CA GLU A 475 8.49 21.83 -19.37
C GLU A 475 8.72 21.42 -20.81
N ARG A 476 8.77 20.09 -21.09
CA ARG A 476 9.00 19.55 -22.43
C ARG A 476 7.78 19.76 -23.31
N ALA A 477 7.99 19.98 -24.63
CA ALA A 477 6.90 20.11 -25.57
C ALA A 477 6.05 18.82 -25.66
N GLN A 478 4.74 18.97 -25.80
CA GLN A 478 3.81 17.84 -25.79
C GLN A 478 4.13 16.82 -26.90
N TYR A 479 4.43 17.27 -28.11
CA TYR A 479 4.75 16.39 -29.23
C TYR A 479 5.98 15.50 -28.97
N GLU A 480 6.99 16.02 -28.26
CA GLU A 480 8.18 15.25 -27.89
C GLU A 480 7.83 14.15 -26.90
N CYS A 481 7.00 14.47 -25.89
CA CYS A 481 6.52 13.49 -24.92
C CYS A 481 5.70 12.38 -25.60
N GLU A 482 4.85 12.73 -26.55
CA GLU A 482 4.06 11.78 -27.35
C GLU A 482 4.93 10.87 -28.21
N GLU A 483 6.02 11.39 -28.79
CA GLU A 483 7.00 10.58 -29.54
C GLU A 483 7.75 9.61 -28.64
N LEU A 484 8.26 10.09 -27.50
CA LEU A 484 8.94 9.27 -26.51
C LEU A 484 8.03 8.16 -25.99
N TYR A 485 6.79 8.50 -25.63
CA TYR A 485 5.82 7.53 -25.14
C TYR A 485 5.39 6.51 -26.20
N ARG A 486 5.32 6.91 -27.48
CA ARG A 486 5.10 5.99 -28.61
C ARG A 486 6.26 5.00 -28.75
N GLY A 487 7.51 5.47 -28.58
CA GLY A 487 8.70 4.61 -28.52
C GLY A 487 8.63 3.60 -27.40
N TRP A 488 8.23 4.05 -26.19
CA TRP A 488 8.00 3.17 -25.04
C TRP A 488 6.97 2.08 -25.33
N LYS A 489 5.81 2.41 -25.90
CA LYS A 489 4.77 1.42 -26.26
C LYS A 489 5.30 0.36 -27.23
N ARG A 490 6.15 0.74 -28.17
CA ARG A 490 6.81 -0.21 -29.09
C ARG A 490 7.78 -1.12 -28.34
N ALA A 491 8.56 -0.58 -27.40
CA ALA A 491 9.49 -1.35 -26.58
C ALA A 491 8.76 -2.38 -25.70
N VAL A 492 7.63 -1.99 -25.08
CA VAL A 492 6.76 -2.91 -24.33
C VAL A 492 6.28 -4.06 -25.22
N GLY A 493 5.88 -3.78 -26.48
CA GLY A 493 5.50 -4.81 -27.43
C GLY A 493 6.62 -5.82 -27.74
N CYS A 494 7.91 -5.43 -27.62
CA CYS A 494 9.04 -6.35 -27.74
C CYS A 494 9.26 -7.24 -26.52
N ALA A 495 8.80 -6.79 -25.35
CA ALA A 495 8.94 -7.55 -24.08
C ALA A 495 7.81 -8.56 -23.87
N GLN A 496 6.64 -8.31 -24.46
CA GLN A 496 5.43 -9.12 -24.27
C GLN A 496 5.56 -10.50 -24.90
N GLY A 497 4.96 -11.51 -24.24
CA GLY A 497 4.89 -12.88 -24.75
C GLY A 497 6.25 -13.54 -24.95
N TRP A 498 7.32 -13.06 -24.32
CA TRP A 498 8.68 -13.57 -24.50
C TRP A 498 8.85 -15.04 -24.13
N VAL A 499 8.21 -15.47 -23.04
CA VAL A 499 8.23 -16.87 -22.59
C VAL A 499 7.11 -17.63 -23.30
N GLU A 500 7.46 -18.72 -23.99
CA GLU A 500 6.48 -19.60 -24.62
C GLU A 500 5.64 -20.33 -23.58
N LYS A 501 4.33 -20.34 -23.79
CA LYS A 501 3.42 -21.19 -22.98
C LYS A 501 3.74 -22.65 -23.27
N LYS A 502 4.22 -23.36 -22.24
CA LYS A 502 4.39 -24.82 -22.31
C LYS A 502 3.05 -25.52 -22.19
#